data_e4b9f64ecf3aa26104822a9964ab41e5
#
_entry.id   e4b9f64ecf3aa26104822a9964ab41e5
#
_cell.length_a   1.000
_cell.length_b   1.000
_cell.length_c   1.000
_cell.angle_alpha   90.00
_cell.angle_beta   90.00
_cell.angle_gamma   90.00
#
_symmetry.space_group_name_H-M   'P 1'
#
loop_
_entity.id
_entity.type
_entity.pdbx_description
1 polymer ?
#
loop_
_entity_poly.entity_id
_entity_poly.type
_entity_poly.pdbx_seq_one_letter_code
_entity_poly.pdbx_strand_id
1 'polypeptide(L)'
;MRLLLIIIVLSISHAEPKYRKLILDNDLKVILVSDENYNKSSASMCIMAGSLSDPKEYQGLAHFLEHMLFLGTEKYPDVDEYSAYLRSNGGYSNAYTAEDHTNYHYEVYHNAFEGALDRFSQFFIAPLFKEEYTQREMNAVNSEYQKNLEQDYWRMRQVKRNLYNSNHPANHFEIGTLETLSNVDRQVLLDFYKEYYSANMMSLSIASNLNLDSLEVLAVK
;
A
#
# COMPACT_ATOMS: atom_id res chain seq x y z
N MET A 1 49.75 -20.62 40.25
CA MET A 1 48.75 -19.55 40.28
C MET A 1 47.88 -19.74 39.04
N ARG A 2 46.67 -20.34 39.21
CA ARG A 2 45.76 -20.57 38.10
C ARG A 2 44.84 -19.34 37.97
N LEU A 3 44.91 -18.64 36.83
CA LEU A 3 44.05 -17.52 36.52
C LEU A 3 42.67 -18.06 36.14
N LEU A 4 41.66 -17.78 36.97
CA LEU A 4 40.25 -18.14 36.67
C LEU A 4 39.67 -17.06 35.73
N LEU A 5 39.46 -17.40 34.47
CA LEU A 5 38.81 -16.51 33.51
C LEU A 5 37.29 -16.59 33.74
N ILE A 6 36.72 -15.56 34.35
CA ILE A 6 35.27 -15.43 34.50
C ILE A 6 34.71 -14.85 33.19
N ILE A 7 34.08 -15.65 32.36
CA ILE A 7 33.32 -15.19 31.17
C ILE A 7 31.94 -14.77 31.68
N ILE A 8 31.71 -13.46 31.74
CA ILE A 8 30.36 -12.90 31.97
C ILE A 8 29.62 -12.95 30.64
N VAL A 9 28.70 -13.90 30.48
CA VAL A 9 27.74 -13.92 29.38
C VAL A 9 26.63 -12.93 29.70
N LEU A 10 26.72 -11.72 29.15
CA LEU A 10 25.61 -10.77 29.13
C LEU A 10 24.54 -11.31 28.18
N SER A 11 23.52 -11.93 28.72
CA SER A 11 22.29 -12.20 27.94
C SER A 11 21.57 -10.87 27.69
N ILE A 12 21.67 -10.35 26.48
CA ILE A 12 20.84 -9.23 26.03
C ILE A 12 19.44 -9.82 25.84
N SER A 13 18.59 -9.65 26.84
CA SER A 13 17.15 -9.95 26.71
C SER A 13 16.55 -8.84 25.86
N HIS A 14 16.28 -9.12 24.57
CA HIS A 14 15.42 -8.27 23.78
C HIS A 14 13.99 -8.51 24.23
N ALA A 15 13.28 -7.45 24.60
CA ALA A 15 11.85 -7.55 24.84
C ALA A 15 11.17 -7.94 23.54
N GLU A 16 10.26 -8.93 23.60
CA GLU A 16 9.48 -9.31 22.41
C GLU A 16 8.51 -8.19 22.02
N PRO A 17 8.23 -7.99 20.71
CA PRO A 17 7.22 -7.05 20.26
C PRO A 17 5.86 -7.33 20.89
N LYS A 18 5.15 -6.29 21.29
CA LYS A 18 3.78 -6.37 21.83
C LYS A 18 2.77 -6.12 20.72
N TYR A 19 1.65 -6.83 20.77
CA TYR A 19 0.61 -6.79 19.73
C TYR A 19 -0.75 -6.45 20.32
N ARG A 20 -1.56 -5.71 19.55
CA ARG A 20 -2.98 -5.48 19.81
C ARG A 20 -3.76 -5.57 18.50
N LYS A 21 -4.88 -6.32 18.54
CA LYS A 21 -5.82 -6.40 17.41
C LYS A 21 -7.07 -5.61 17.78
N LEU A 22 -7.57 -4.83 16.82
CA LEU A 22 -8.78 -4.03 16.97
C LEU A 22 -9.68 -4.25 15.75
N ILE A 23 -10.98 -4.07 15.95
CA ILE A 23 -11.94 -3.82 14.88
C ILE A 23 -12.59 -2.50 15.26
N LEU A 24 -12.48 -1.50 14.40
CA LEU A 24 -13.03 -0.18 14.62
C LEU A 24 -14.54 -0.17 14.31
N ASP A 25 -15.25 0.89 14.73
CA ASP A 25 -16.70 1.03 14.56
C ASP A 25 -17.15 0.98 13.08
N ASN A 26 -16.25 1.29 12.15
CA ASN A 26 -16.44 1.20 10.70
C ASN A 26 -16.01 -0.14 10.09
N ASP A 27 -15.78 -1.17 10.92
CA ASP A 27 -15.30 -2.50 10.55
C ASP A 27 -13.85 -2.57 10.02
N LEU A 28 -13.07 -1.49 10.12
CA LEU A 28 -11.63 -1.55 9.80
C LEU A 28 -10.91 -2.48 10.76
N LYS A 29 -10.23 -3.47 10.22
CA LYS A 29 -9.39 -4.40 11.00
C LYS A 29 -8.02 -3.78 11.19
N VAL A 30 -7.56 -3.70 12.44
CA VAL A 30 -6.27 -3.07 12.78
C VAL A 30 -5.40 -4.03 13.59
N ILE A 31 -4.12 -4.09 13.25
CA ILE A 31 -3.09 -4.70 14.08
C ILE A 31 -2.05 -3.64 14.45
N LEU A 32 -1.79 -3.50 15.74
CA LEU A 32 -0.77 -2.62 16.30
C LEU A 32 0.40 -3.46 16.79
N VAL A 33 1.62 -3.03 16.47
CA VAL A 33 2.87 -3.66 16.88
C VAL A 33 3.74 -2.61 17.57
N SER A 34 4.11 -2.88 18.81
CA SER A 34 4.94 -2.00 19.63
C SER A 34 6.23 -2.70 20.01
N ASP A 35 7.38 -2.13 19.60
CA ASP A 35 8.71 -2.59 19.98
C ASP A 35 9.63 -1.37 20.13
N GLU A 36 10.15 -1.17 21.35
CA GLU A 36 11.03 -0.05 21.70
C GLU A 36 12.36 -0.04 20.91
N ASN A 37 12.72 -1.17 20.29
CA ASN A 37 13.93 -1.31 19.48
C ASN A 37 13.74 -0.89 18.01
N TYR A 38 12.54 -0.58 17.57
CA TYR A 38 12.33 -0.10 16.21
C TYR A 38 12.98 1.28 16.03
N ASN A 39 13.70 1.43 14.94
CA ASN A 39 14.35 2.69 14.57
C ASN A 39 13.43 3.62 13.76
N LYS A 40 12.36 3.07 13.19
CA LYS A 40 11.35 3.78 12.39
C LYS A 40 9.97 3.26 12.71
N SER A 41 8.98 4.09 12.41
CA SER A 41 7.56 3.69 12.41
C SER A 41 7.10 3.42 11.00
N SER A 42 6.16 2.50 10.85
CA SER A 42 5.58 2.14 9.56
C SER A 42 4.07 1.91 9.65
N ALA A 43 3.39 2.08 8.55
CA ALA A 43 2.03 1.61 8.39
C ALA A 43 1.84 0.94 7.03
N SER A 44 0.90 -0.01 6.99
CA SER A 44 0.51 -0.72 5.78
C SER A 44 -1.00 -0.89 5.76
N MET A 45 -1.63 -0.50 4.65
CA MET A 45 -3.05 -0.71 4.37
C MET A 45 -3.21 -1.73 3.26
N CYS A 46 -3.93 -2.80 3.54
CA CYS A 46 -4.29 -3.83 2.56
C CYS A 46 -5.77 -3.72 2.23
N ILE A 47 -6.10 -3.59 0.96
CA ILE A 47 -7.45 -3.56 0.41
C ILE A 47 -7.72 -4.90 -0.26
N MET A 48 -8.84 -5.55 0.06
CA MET A 48 -9.25 -6.86 -0.50
C MET A 48 -9.84 -6.70 -1.92
N ALA A 49 -9.11 -6.00 -2.78
CA ALA A 49 -9.37 -5.84 -4.20
C ALA A 49 -8.05 -5.76 -4.95
N GLY A 50 -7.90 -6.53 -5.99
CA GLY A 50 -6.73 -6.59 -6.86
C GLY A 50 -7.16 -6.79 -8.31
N SER A 51 -6.27 -7.28 -9.15
CA SER A 51 -6.54 -7.42 -10.59
C SER A 51 -7.70 -8.37 -10.93
N LEU A 52 -8.10 -9.29 -10.04
CA LEU A 52 -9.31 -10.11 -10.21
C LEU A 52 -10.60 -9.31 -10.06
N SER A 53 -10.53 -8.12 -9.50
CA SER A 53 -11.68 -7.19 -9.37
C SER A 53 -11.82 -6.27 -10.59
N ASP A 54 -10.87 -6.29 -11.53
CA ASP A 54 -10.94 -5.44 -12.72
C ASP A 54 -12.18 -5.76 -13.56
N PRO A 55 -12.96 -4.75 -13.96
CA PRO A 55 -13.96 -4.95 -14.98
C PRO A 55 -13.31 -5.44 -16.28
N LYS A 56 -14.02 -6.31 -17.02
CA LYS A 56 -13.49 -6.89 -18.25
C LYS A 56 -13.05 -5.83 -19.28
N GLU A 57 -13.73 -4.71 -19.28
CA GLU A 57 -13.50 -3.57 -20.17
C GLU A 57 -12.30 -2.71 -19.78
N TYR A 58 -11.83 -2.83 -18.51
CA TYR A 58 -10.78 -1.97 -17.93
C TYR A 58 -9.68 -2.81 -17.26
N GLN A 59 -9.07 -3.72 -18.00
CA GLN A 59 -8.02 -4.58 -17.46
C GLN A 59 -6.80 -3.76 -17.01
N GLY A 60 -6.36 -3.97 -15.77
CA GLY A 60 -5.32 -3.17 -15.12
C GLY A 60 -5.86 -1.97 -14.33
N LEU A 61 -7.18 -1.85 -14.14
CA LEU A 61 -7.79 -0.73 -13.43
C LEU A 61 -7.36 -0.66 -11.95
N ALA A 62 -7.30 -1.79 -11.25
CA ALA A 62 -6.86 -1.84 -9.85
C ALA A 62 -5.41 -1.32 -9.71
N HIS A 63 -4.51 -1.70 -10.61
CA HIS A 63 -3.13 -1.24 -10.65
C HIS A 63 -3.05 0.25 -11.04
N PHE A 64 -3.85 0.69 -11.99
CA PHE A 64 -3.91 2.09 -12.37
C PHE A 64 -4.45 2.97 -11.22
N LEU A 65 -5.47 2.51 -10.50
CA LEU A 65 -5.98 3.20 -9.31
C LEU A 65 -4.91 3.28 -8.21
N GLU A 66 -4.10 2.24 -8.04
CA GLU A 66 -2.94 2.25 -7.13
C GLU A 66 -2.03 3.44 -7.42
N HIS A 67 -1.64 3.66 -8.69
CA HIS A 67 -0.83 4.82 -9.10
C HIS A 67 -1.53 6.14 -8.78
N MET A 68 -2.82 6.24 -9.09
CA MET A 68 -3.59 7.48 -8.97
C MET A 68 -3.80 7.93 -7.52
N LEU A 69 -3.77 7.02 -6.53
CA LEU A 69 -3.93 7.37 -5.11
C LEU A 69 -2.79 8.21 -4.55
N PHE A 70 -1.59 8.13 -5.13
CA PHE A 70 -0.45 8.94 -4.70
C PHE A 70 -0.52 10.40 -5.15
N LEU A 71 -1.50 10.78 -5.99
CA LEU A 71 -1.52 12.04 -6.72
C LEU A 71 -2.36 13.15 -6.07
N GLY A 72 -2.39 13.15 -4.74
CA GLY A 72 -3.01 14.19 -3.95
C GLY A 72 -4.40 13.80 -3.41
N THR A 73 -4.71 14.40 -2.30
CA THR A 73 -5.95 14.22 -1.54
C THR A 73 -6.58 15.59 -1.26
N GLU A 74 -7.82 15.64 -0.78
CA GLU A 74 -8.46 16.92 -0.45
C GLU A 74 -7.65 17.71 0.57
N LYS A 75 -7.12 17.04 1.61
CA LYS A 75 -6.33 17.69 2.66
C LYS A 75 -4.91 18.05 2.20
N TYR A 76 -4.31 17.27 1.32
CA TYR A 76 -2.95 17.43 0.81
C TYR A 76 -2.99 17.37 -0.73
N PRO A 77 -3.38 18.50 -1.39
CA PRO A 77 -3.68 18.48 -2.82
C PRO A 77 -2.45 18.44 -3.73
N ASP A 78 -1.26 18.78 -3.22
CA ASP A 78 -0.04 18.74 -4.01
C ASP A 78 0.43 17.31 -4.26
N VAL A 79 0.72 16.97 -5.52
CA VAL A 79 1.06 15.61 -5.97
C VAL A 79 2.31 15.07 -5.29
N ASP A 80 3.32 15.93 -5.09
CA ASP A 80 4.60 15.53 -4.51
C ASP A 80 4.65 15.62 -2.98
N GLU A 81 3.61 16.18 -2.34
CA GLU A 81 3.63 16.54 -0.92
C GLU A 81 3.88 15.33 -0.03
N TYR A 82 3.13 14.24 -0.23
CA TYR A 82 3.30 13.01 0.56
C TYR A 82 4.71 12.43 0.44
N SER A 83 5.19 12.27 -0.78
CA SER A 83 6.50 11.70 -1.03
C SER A 83 7.64 12.63 -0.57
N ALA A 84 7.46 13.95 -0.67
CA ALA A 84 8.40 14.94 -0.17
C ALA A 84 8.45 14.93 1.36
N TYR A 85 7.29 14.83 2.03
CA TYR A 85 7.22 14.68 3.48
C TYR A 85 7.98 13.45 3.97
N LEU A 86 7.74 12.29 3.38
CA LEU A 86 8.43 11.06 3.76
C LEU A 86 9.95 11.17 3.53
N ARG A 87 10.38 11.59 2.34
CA ARG A 87 11.82 11.73 2.02
C ARG A 87 12.54 12.69 2.97
N SER A 88 11.94 13.82 3.30
CA SER A 88 12.55 14.80 4.23
C SER A 88 12.65 14.30 5.66
N ASN A 89 11.90 13.24 6.01
CA ASN A 89 11.90 12.60 7.32
C ASN A 89 12.49 11.17 7.29
N GLY A 90 13.37 10.89 6.32
CA GLY A 90 14.11 9.63 6.23
C GLY A 90 13.24 8.42 5.91
N GLY A 91 12.07 8.65 5.31
CA GLY A 91 11.10 7.63 4.96
C GLY A 91 11.00 7.38 3.45
N TYR A 92 10.23 6.36 3.12
CA TYR A 92 9.79 6.05 1.76
C TYR A 92 8.42 5.38 1.82
N SER A 93 7.74 5.33 0.68
CA SER A 93 6.52 4.56 0.48
C SER A 93 6.58 3.73 -0.78
N ASN A 94 5.78 2.67 -0.81
CA ASN A 94 5.54 1.89 -2.01
C ASN A 94 4.15 1.28 -1.95
N ALA A 95 3.71 0.71 -3.08
CA ALA A 95 2.50 -0.08 -3.16
C ALA A 95 2.69 -1.24 -4.13
N TYR A 96 1.76 -2.17 -4.14
CA TYR A 96 1.66 -3.21 -5.16
C TYR A 96 0.23 -3.71 -5.29
N THR A 97 -0.16 -4.09 -6.49
CA THR A 97 -1.42 -4.74 -6.79
C THR A 97 -1.18 -6.23 -7.09
N ALA A 98 -1.77 -7.09 -6.27
CA ALA A 98 -1.80 -8.53 -6.47
C ALA A 98 -3.09 -8.97 -7.19
N GLU A 99 -3.33 -10.29 -7.28
CA GLU A 99 -4.56 -10.80 -7.90
C GLU A 99 -5.80 -10.46 -7.07
N ASP A 100 -5.75 -10.62 -5.74
CA ASP A 100 -6.88 -10.53 -4.82
C ASP A 100 -6.79 -9.34 -3.84
N HIS A 101 -5.71 -8.59 -3.84
CA HIS A 101 -5.53 -7.44 -2.96
C HIS A 101 -4.58 -6.39 -3.53
N THR A 102 -4.71 -5.16 -3.02
CA THR A 102 -3.76 -4.07 -3.23
C THR A 102 -3.22 -3.62 -1.88
N ASN A 103 -1.91 -3.41 -1.77
CA ASN A 103 -1.26 -2.99 -0.54
C ASN A 103 -0.50 -1.69 -0.74
N TYR A 104 -0.66 -0.77 0.20
CA TYR A 104 0.07 0.49 0.32
C TYR A 104 0.85 0.48 1.61
N HIS A 105 2.10 0.92 1.62
CA HIS A 105 2.89 0.97 2.84
C HIS A 105 3.93 2.08 2.82
N TYR A 106 4.34 2.50 4.00
CA TYR A 106 5.43 3.45 4.19
C TYR A 106 6.19 3.18 5.48
N GLU A 107 7.40 3.71 5.56
CA GLU A 107 8.16 3.87 6.79
C GLU A 107 8.69 5.31 6.90
N VAL A 108 8.93 5.77 8.14
CA VAL A 108 9.43 7.11 8.43
C VAL A 108 10.06 7.14 9.82
N TYR A 109 10.92 8.11 10.13
CA TYR A 109 11.38 8.32 11.50
C TYR A 109 10.22 8.61 12.45
N HIS A 110 10.34 8.17 13.73
CA HIS A 110 9.25 8.22 14.72
C HIS A 110 8.66 9.62 14.93
N ASN A 111 9.50 10.66 14.91
CA ASN A 111 9.07 12.05 15.11
C ASN A 111 8.16 12.60 14.00
N ALA A 112 8.15 11.95 12.84
CA ALA A 112 7.31 12.32 11.71
C ALA A 112 6.13 11.35 11.49
N PHE A 113 5.98 10.34 12.34
CA PHE A 113 5.04 9.25 12.12
C PHE A 113 3.57 9.70 12.10
N GLU A 114 3.13 10.51 13.07
CA GLU A 114 1.74 11.01 13.11
C GLU A 114 1.39 11.81 11.84
N GLY A 115 2.31 12.70 11.41
CA GLY A 115 2.10 13.48 10.19
C GLY A 115 2.11 12.62 8.91
N ALA A 116 2.88 11.53 8.89
CA ALA A 116 2.88 10.57 7.78
C ALA A 116 1.60 9.74 7.77
N LEU A 117 1.13 9.29 8.93
CA LEU A 117 -0.10 8.50 9.08
C LEU A 117 -1.33 9.32 8.67
N ASP A 118 -1.40 10.60 9.07
CA ASP A 118 -2.46 11.51 8.65
C ASP A 118 -2.51 11.68 7.12
N ARG A 119 -1.37 11.85 6.46
CA ARG A 119 -1.29 11.94 4.99
C ARG A 119 -1.70 10.63 4.31
N PHE A 120 -1.21 9.53 4.83
CA PHE A 120 -1.49 8.19 4.32
C PHE A 120 -2.97 7.83 4.44
N SER A 121 -3.61 8.17 5.56
CA SER A 121 -5.04 7.91 5.77
C SER A 121 -5.92 8.61 4.73
N GLN A 122 -5.49 9.80 4.25
CA GLN A 122 -6.26 10.57 3.27
C GLN A 122 -6.39 9.87 1.91
N PHE A 123 -5.52 8.94 1.57
CA PHE A 123 -5.66 8.09 0.38
C PHE A 123 -6.97 7.29 0.40
N PHE A 124 -7.40 6.91 1.61
CA PHE A 124 -8.57 6.05 1.85
C PHE A 124 -9.80 6.84 2.31
N ILE A 125 -9.70 8.17 2.44
CA ILE A 125 -10.78 9.05 2.88
C ILE A 125 -11.25 9.94 1.72
N ALA A 126 -10.34 10.68 1.09
CA ALA A 126 -10.69 11.70 0.11
C ALA A 126 -9.61 11.90 -0.98
N PRO A 127 -9.31 10.88 -1.81
CA PRO A 127 -8.41 11.03 -2.94
C PRO A 127 -9.03 11.92 -4.02
N LEU A 128 -8.20 12.73 -4.69
CA LEU A 128 -8.70 13.68 -5.69
C LEU A 128 -8.91 13.07 -7.08
N PHE A 129 -8.12 12.07 -7.49
CA PHE A 129 -8.11 11.52 -8.84
C PHE A 129 -8.14 12.61 -9.91
N LYS A 130 -7.13 13.49 -9.89
CA LYS A 130 -7.06 14.65 -10.79
C LYS A 130 -6.90 14.21 -12.24
N GLU A 131 -7.82 14.62 -13.11
CA GLU A 131 -7.83 14.26 -14.53
C GLU A 131 -6.55 14.68 -15.25
N GLU A 132 -5.95 15.81 -14.87
CA GLU A 132 -4.72 16.32 -15.46
C GLU A 132 -3.52 15.36 -15.36
N TYR A 133 -3.55 14.40 -14.41
CA TYR A 133 -2.50 13.39 -14.23
C TYR A 133 -2.84 12.02 -14.83
N THR A 134 -4.08 11.79 -15.22
CA THR A 134 -4.57 10.51 -15.74
C THR A 134 -3.71 10.02 -16.91
N GLN A 135 -3.48 10.87 -17.92
CA GLN A 135 -2.68 10.49 -19.09
C GLN A 135 -1.21 10.23 -18.75
N ARG A 136 -0.65 10.99 -17.82
CA ARG A 136 0.72 10.79 -17.34
C ARG A 136 0.88 9.42 -16.68
N GLU A 137 -0.04 9.06 -15.80
CA GLU A 137 0.01 7.78 -15.11
C GLU A 137 -0.32 6.59 -16.01
N MET A 138 -1.22 6.73 -16.98
CA MET A 138 -1.40 5.71 -18.02
C MET A 138 -0.11 5.44 -18.77
N ASN A 139 0.67 6.49 -19.09
CA ASN A 139 1.97 6.33 -19.71
C ASN A 139 3.00 5.66 -18.78
N ALA A 140 2.95 5.93 -17.47
CA ALA A 140 3.80 5.28 -16.48
C ALA A 140 3.50 3.77 -16.38
N VAL A 141 2.22 3.39 -16.25
CA VAL A 141 1.76 1.99 -16.24
C VAL A 141 2.16 1.28 -17.53
N ASN A 142 1.96 1.91 -18.70
CA ASN A 142 2.36 1.34 -19.98
C ASN A 142 3.88 1.16 -20.08
N SER A 143 4.67 2.08 -19.53
CA SER A 143 6.14 1.97 -19.52
C SER A 143 6.59 0.82 -18.62
N GLU A 144 5.92 0.58 -17.50
CA GLU A 144 6.15 -0.57 -16.64
C GLU A 144 5.83 -1.87 -17.38
N TYR A 145 4.70 -1.94 -18.07
CA TYR A 145 4.36 -3.08 -18.91
C TYR A 145 5.44 -3.36 -19.96
N GLN A 146 5.88 -2.35 -20.71
CA GLN A 146 6.94 -2.50 -21.73
C GLN A 146 8.23 -3.05 -21.13
N LYS A 147 8.66 -2.55 -19.96
CA LYS A 147 9.81 -3.06 -19.22
C LYS A 147 9.64 -4.54 -18.82
N ASN A 148 8.42 -4.93 -18.42
CA ASN A 148 8.14 -6.29 -17.99
C ASN A 148 8.14 -7.29 -19.16
N LEU A 149 7.84 -6.85 -20.38
CA LEU A 149 7.92 -7.70 -21.59
C LEU A 149 9.32 -8.26 -21.86
N GLU A 150 10.37 -7.60 -21.37
CA GLU A 150 11.76 -8.05 -21.53
C GLU A 150 12.16 -9.16 -20.54
N GLN A 151 11.32 -9.46 -19.55
CA GLN A 151 11.59 -10.41 -18.48
C GLN A 151 10.84 -11.73 -18.68
N ASP A 152 11.55 -12.85 -18.64
CA ASP A 152 10.97 -14.20 -18.85
C ASP A 152 9.90 -14.55 -17.81
N TYR A 153 10.05 -14.08 -16.57
CA TYR A 153 9.02 -14.27 -15.53
C TYR A 153 7.64 -13.74 -15.98
N TRP A 154 7.59 -12.51 -16.48
CA TRP A 154 6.35 -11.89 -16.94
C TRP A 154 5.79 -12.53 -18.21
N ARG A 155 6.67 -12.94 -19.13
CA ARG A 155 6.28 -13.69 -20.34
C ARG A 155 5.63 -15.03 -19.98
N MET A 156 6.25 -15.80 -19.07
CA MET A 156 5.68 -17.05 -18.59
C MET A 156 4.36 -16.85 -17.85
N ARG A 157 4.25 -15.79 -17.05
CA ARG A 157 3.02 -15.42 -16.35
C ARG A 157 1.90 -15.15 -17.35
N GLN A 158 2.16 -14.41 -18.42
CA GLN A 158 1.18 -14.13 -19.47
C GLN A 158 0.76 -15.41 -20.22
N VAL A 159 1.70 -16.29 -20.55
CA VAL A 159 1.38 -17.59 -21.17
C VAL A 159 0.48 -18.41 -20.24
N LYS A 160 0.80 -18.48 -18.95
CA LYS A 160 -0.03 -19.17 -17.94
C LYS A 160 -1.44 -18.61 -17.87
N ARG A 161 -1.61 -17.27 -17.88
CA ARG A 161 -2.92 -16.62 -17.88
C ARG A 161 -3.77 -17.01 -19.08
N ASN A 162 -3.18 -17.09 -20.27
CA ASN A 162 -3.88 -17.51 -21.48
C ASN A 162 -4.38 -18.97 -21.44
N LEU A 163 -3.88 -19.78 -20.50
CA LEU A 163 -4.35 -21.15 -20.28
C LEU A 163 -5.55 -21.25 -19.31
N TYR A 164 -5.87 -20.17 -18.61
CA TYR A 164 -7.05 -20.15 -17.75
C TYR A 164 -8.35 -20.07 -18.56
N ASN A 165 -9.46 -20.44 -17.94
CA ASN A 165 -10.78 -20.28 -18.53
C ASN A 165 -11.00 -18.81 -18.92
N SER A 166 -11.38 -18.55 -20.18
CA SER A 166 -11.59 -17.21 -20.73
C SER A 166 -12.68 -16.39 -20.03
N ASN A 167 -13.56 -17.06 -19.28
CA ASN A 167 -14.60 -16.41 -18.48
C ASN A 167 -14.16 -16.13 -17.04
N HIS A 168 -12.96 -16.56 -16.65
CA HIS A 168 -12.45 -16.32 -15.30
C HIS A 168 -11.57 -15.06 -15.29
N PRO A 169 -11.72 -14.15 -14.30
CA PRO A 169 -10.92 -12.92 -14.22
C PRO A 169 -9.40 -13.15 -14.28
N ALA A 170 -8.90 -14.29 -13.80
CA ALA A 170 -7.48 -14.63 -13.89
C ALA A 170 -6.94 -14.78 -15.33
N ASN A 171 -7.80 -14.87 -16.34
CA ASN A 171 -7.42 -14.82 -17.75
C ASN A 171 -7.12 -13.37 -18.22
N HIS A 172 -7.55 -12.36 -17.46
CA HIS A 172 -7.37 -10.95 -17.78
C HIS A 172 -5.91 -10.52 -17.58
N PHE A 173 -5.54 -9.46 -18.31
CA PHE A 173 -4.25 -8.80 -18.16
C PHE A 173 -4.26 -7.89 -16.92
N GLU A 174 -3.21 -7.97 -16.08
CA GLU A 174 -3.21 -7.38 -14.74
C GLU A 174 -2.50 -6.02 -14.62
N ILE A 175 -1.58 -5.71 -15.53
CA ILE A 175 -0.76 -4.51 -15.40
C ILE A 175 -1.49 -3.28 -15.92
N GLY A 176 -2.16 -3.42 -17.06
CA GLY A 176 -2.73 -2.31 -17.83
C GLY A 176 -1.78 -1.82 -18.93
N THR A 177 -2.36 -1.33 -20.00
CA THR A 177 -1.70 -0.71 -21.15
C THR A 177 -2.43 0.55 -21.55
N LEU A 178 -1.83 1.35 -22.46
CA LEU A 178 -2.54 2.49 -23.05
C LEU A 178 -3.83 2.05 -23.77
N GLU A 179 -3.88 0.84 -24.33
CA GLU A 179 -5.07 0.30 -24.99
C GLU A 179 -6.16 -0.06 -23.98
N THR A 180 -5.83 -0.88 -22.94
CA THR A 180 -6.81 -1.36 -21.97
C THR A 180 -7.34 -0.26 -21.05
N LEU A 181 -6.55 0.82 -20.84
CA LEU A 181 -6.90 1.94 -19.98
C LEU A 181 -7.40 3.17 -20.76
N SER A 182 -7.43 3.14 -22.11
CA SER A 182 -7.73 4.31 -22.96
C SER A 182 -9.07 4.98 -22.67
N ASN A 183 -10.06 4.21 -22.19
CA ASN A 183 -11.40 4.71 -21.88
C ASN A 183 -11.64 4.90 -20.37
N VAL A 184 -10.58 4.82 -19.55
CA VAL A 184 -10.68 5.06 -18.10
C VAL A 184 -10.66 6.56 -17.86
N ASP A 185 -11.78 7.09 -17.42
CA ASP A 185 -11.91 8.46 -16.94
C ASP A 185 -11.93 8.52 -15.39
N ARG A 186 -12.05 9.73 -14.86
CA ARG A 186 -12.15 9.95 -13.42
C ARG A 186 -13.36 9.23 -12.80
N GLN A 187 -14.48 9.14 -13.51
CA GLN A 187 -15.68 8.50 -12.98
C GLN A 187 -15.48 7.00 -12.81
N VAL A 188 -14.84 6.32 -13.75
CA VAL A 188 -14.50 4.89 -13.66
C VAL A 188 -13.61 4.62 -12.43
N LEU A 189 -12.61 5.48 -12.17
CA LEU A 189 -11.78 5.38 -10.97
C LEU A 189 -12.59 5.56 -9.68
N LEU A 190 -13.47 6.58 -9.64
CA LEU A 190 -14.33 6.83 -8.49
C LEU A 190 -15.30 5.69 -8.21
N ASP A 191 -15.86 5.06 -9.25
CA ASP A 191 -16.79 3.96 -9.10
C ASP A 191 -16.08 2.72 -8.56
N PHE A 192 -14.90 2.37 -9.09
CA PHE A 192 -14.07 1.28 -8.56
C PHE A 192 -13.64 1.56 -7.11
N TYR A 193 -13.20 2.79 -6.81
CA TYR A 193 -12.83 3.19 -5.46
C TYR A 193 -14.00 3.06 -4.48
N LYS A 194 -15.18 3.53 -4.83
CA LYS A 194 -16.38 3.44 -3.97
C LYS A 194 -16.82 1.99 -3.72
N GLU A 195 -16.62 1.12 -4.69
CA GLU A 195 -17.00 -0.29 -4.58
C GLU A 195 -16.09 -1.06 -3.65
N TYR A 196 -14.77 -0.84 -3.72
CA TYR A 196 -13.79 -1.69 -3.05
C TYR A 196 -13.06 -1.03 -1.88
N TYR A 197 -12.93 0.31 -1.85
CA TYR A 197 -12.16 1.02 -0.84
C TYR A 197 -13.02 1.45 0.35
N SER A 198 -13.68 0.47 0.99
CA SER A 198 -14.45 0.65 2.21
C SER A 198 -13.76 -0.01 3.39
N ALA A 199 -13.94 0.52 4.60
CA ALA A 199 -13.22 0.10 5.80
C ALA A 199 -13.32 -1.40 6.10
N ASN A 200 -14.51 -2.01 5.88
CA ASN A 200 -14.74 -3.44 6.06
C ASN A 200 -13.94 -4.34 5.09
N MET A 201 -13.51 -3.78 3.95
CA MET A 201 -12.65 -4.44 2.96
C MET A 201 -11.17 -4.16 3.20
N MET A 202 -10.81 -3.43 4.26
CA MET A 202 -9.46 -2.99 4.55
C MET A 202 -8.90 -3.61 5.82
N SER A 203 -7.57 -3.69 5.86
CA SER A 203 -6.82 -4.09 7.05
C SER A 203 -5.58 -3.20 7.21
N LEU A 204 -5.47 -2.53 8.35
CA LEU A 204 -4.39 -1.63 8.71
C LEU A 204 -3.40 -2.31 9.64
N SER A 205 -2.12 -2.25 9.33
CA SER A 205 -1.02 -2.62 10.23
C SER A 205 -0.22 -1.38 10.59
N ILE A 206 0.07 -1.18 11.87
CA ILE A 206 0.95 -0.11 12.37
C ILE A 206 2.04 -0.72 13.23
N ALA A 207 3.30 -0.38 12.96
CA ALA A 207 4.45 -0.78 13.76
C ALA A 207 5.28 0.45 14.17
N SER A 208 5.61 0.57 15.48
CA SER A 208 6.34 1.72 16.03
C SER A 208 6.98 1.37 17.36
N ASN A 209 7.86 2.27 17.84
CA ASN A 209 8.39 2.24 19.20
C ASN A 209 7.42 2.87 20.23
N LEU A 210 6.30 3.44 19.81
CA LEU A 210 5.26 3.92 20.71
C LEU A 210 4.56 2.74 21.40
N ASN A 211 4.04 2.97 22.60
CA ASN A 211 3.24 1.97 23.29
C ASN A 211 1.88 1.73 22.59
N LEU A 212 1.26 0.58 22.87
CA LEU A 212 0.02 0.19 22.21
C LEU A 212 -1.15 1.16 22.41
N ASP A 213 -1.24 1.81 23.58
CA ASP A 213 -2.33 2.77 23.85
C ASP A 213 -2.18 4.03 22.98
N SER A 214 -0.95 4.52 22.82
CA SER A 214 -0.65 5.63 21.92
C SER A 214 -0.92 5.28 20.46
N LEU A 215 -0.58 4.06 20.04
CA LEU A 215 -0.86 3.59 18.67
C LEU A 215 -2.36 3.44 18.42
N GLU A 216 -3.12 2.99 19.41
CA GLU A 216 -4.59 2.88 19.30
C GLU A 216 -5.23 4.26 19.11
N VAL A 217 -4.81 5.27 19.90
CA VAL A 217 -5.30 6.66 19.74
C VAL A 217 -5.03 7.17 18.32
N LEU A 218 -3.85 6.88 17.74
CA LEU A 218 -3.52 7.30 16.38
C LEU A 218 -4.32 6.53 15.31
N ALA A 219 -4.61 5.27 15.54
CA ALA A 219 -5.38 4.45 14.60
C ALA A 219 -6.87 4.78 14.57
N VAL A 220 -7.43 5.29 15.69
CA VAL A 220 -8.85 5.66 15.83
C VAL A 220 -9.13 7.10 15.38
N LYS A 221 -8.12 7.99 15.44
CA LYS A 221 -8.20 9.40 15.02
C LYS A 221 -8.45 9.56 13.52
#